data_c65e917999db6cbafb666727a19bdf9a
#
_entry.id   c65e917999db6cbafb666727a19bdf9a
#
_cell.length_a   1.000
_cell.length_b   1.000
_cell.length_c   1.000
_cell.angle_alpha   90.00
_cell.angle_beta   90.00
_cell.angle_gamma   90.00
#
_symmetry.space_group_name_H-M   'P 1'
#
loop_
_entity.id
_entity.type
_entity.pdbx_description
1 polymer ?
#
loop_
_entity_poly.entity_id
_entity_poly.type
_entity_poly.pdbx_seq_one_letter_code
_entity_poly.pdbx_strand_id
1 'polypeptide(L)'
;TRKTVVTGIEMFRKLLDQAEAGDNIGALLRGVQRTDIQRGQCLVKPGSVKCHKKFTAQVYVLTKDEGGRHTPFFNNYRPQFYFRTTDVTGVCELPAGTEMCMPGDNVEMTVELIHPVAMEQGLRFAIREGGRTVGSGRVATIIE
;
A
#
# COMPACT_ATOMS: atom_id res chain seq x y z
N THR A 1 0.71 -14.59 -7.45
CA THR A 1 -0.29 -14.29 -8.49
C THR A 1 -1.09 -15.55 -8.82
N ARG A 2 -2.40 -15.42 -8.85
CA ARG A 2 -3.30 -16.54 -9.16
C ARG A 2 -4.32 -16.07 -10.20
N LYS A 3 -4.55 -16.90 -11.19
CA LYS A 3 -5.58 -16.63 -12.20
C LYS A 3 -6.90 -17.24 -11.76
N THR A 4 -7.98 -16.51 -11.92
CA THR A 4 -9.33 -16.98 -11.64
C THR A 4 -10.32 -16.35 -12.61
N VAL A 5 -11.55 -16.79 -12.55
CA VAL A 5 -12.65 -16.22 -13.32
C VAL A 5 -13.73 -15.74 -12.38
N VAL A 6 -14.20 -14.52 -12.59
CA VAL A 6 -15.34 -13.98 -11.86
C VAL A 6 -16.61 -14.60 -12.45
N THR A 7 -17.30 -15.42 -11.66
CA THR A 7 -18.50 -16.15 -12.09
C THR A 7 -19.79 -15.49 -11.66
N GLY A 8 -19.73 -14.54 -10.75
CA GLY A 8 -20.90 -13.79 -10.30
C GLY A 8 -20.50 -12.51 -9.59
N ILE A 9 -21.35 -11.52 -9.68
CA ILE A 9 -21.16 -10.22 -9.00
C ILE A 9 -22.46 -9.86 -8.30
N GLU A 10 -22.36 -9.48 -7.04
CA GLU A 10 -23.50 -9.09 -6.21
C GLU A 10 -23.22 -7.75 -5.54
N MET A 11 -24.21 -6.88 -5.55
CA MET A 11 -24.18 -5.61 -4.81
C MET A 11 -25.57 -5.37 -4.23
N PHE A 12 -25.61 -5.11 -2.90
CA PHE A 12 -26.88 -4.91 -2.17
C PHE A 12 -27.89 -6.04 -2.38
N ARG A 13 -27.43 -7.30 -2.38
CA ARG A 13 -28.24 -8.51 -2.59
C ARG A 13 -28.86 -8.61 -3.99
N LYS A 14 -28.35 -7.84 -4.94
CA LYS A 14 -28.75 -7.96 -6.36
C LYS A 14 -27.61 -8.49 -7.19
N LEU A 15 -27.92 -9.42 -8.06
CA LEU A 15 -26.98 -9.95 -9.05
C LEU A 15 -26.77 -8.91 -10.14
N LEU A 16 -25.52 -8.70 -10.52
CA LEU A 16 -25.12 -7.75 -11.55
C LEU A 16 -24.40 -8.47 -12.68
N ASP A 17 -24.55 -7.97 -13.90
CA ASP A 17 -23.81 -8.47 -15.05
C ASP A 17 -22.39 -7.94 -15.09
N GLN A 18 -22.16 -6.74 -14.55
CA GLN A 18 -20.84 -6.13 -14.49
C GLN A 18 -20.73 -5.18 -13.29
N ALA A 19 -19.51 -4.88 -12.91
CA ALA A 19 -19.19 -3.86 -11.91
C ALA A 19 -18.18 -2.87 -12.48
N GLU A 20 -18.20 -1.67 -11.93
CA GLU A 20 -17.33 -0.56 -12.35
C GLU A 20 -16.42 -0.13 -11.21
N ALA A 21 -15.37 0.62 -11.56
CA ALA A 21 -14.47 1.19 -10.59
C ALA A 21 -15.22 2.06 -9.58
N GLY A 22 -14.96 1.84 -8.29
CA GLY A 22 -15.64 2.51 -7.19
C GLY A 22 -16.81 1.73 -6.60
N ASP A 23 -17.28 0.70 -7.27
CA ASP A 23 -18.36 -0.15 -6.73
C ASP A 23 -17.85 -1.03 -5.58
N ASN A 24 -18.69 -1.19 -4.57
CA ASN A 24 -18.47 -2.13 -3.49
C ASN A 24 -19.29 -3.38 -3.74
N ILE A 25 -18.64 -4.47 -4.10
CA ILE A 25 -19.30 -5.69 -4.59
C ILE A 25 -18.84 -6.94 -3.86
N GLY A 26 -19.69 -7.97 -3.91
CA GLY A 26 -19.29 -9.33 -3.65
C GLY A 26 -18.98 -10.02 -4.99
N ALA A 27 -17.78 -10.52 -5.14
CA ALA A 27 -17.36 -11.24 -6.35
C ALA A 27 -17.21 -12.73 -6.05
N LEU A 28 -17.85 -13.57 -6.88
CA LEU A 28 -17.68 -15.00 -6.81
C LEU A 28 -16.58 -15.43 -7.76
N LEU A 29 -15.56 -16.09 -7.22
CA LEU A 29 -14.36 -16.48 -7.95
C LEU A 29 -14.31 -18.01 -8.12
N ARG A 30 -14.01 -18.45 -9.32
CA ARG A 30 -13.91 -19.88 -9.63
C ARG A 30 -12.62 -20.48 -9.06
N GLY A 31 -12.74 -21.60 -8.38
CA GLY A 31 -11.59 -22.39 -7.90
C GLY A 31 -10.80 -21.73 -6.77
N VAL A 32 -11.39 -20.75 -6.11
CA VAL A 32 -10.77 -20.01 -5.01
C VAL A 32 -11.63 -20.16 -3.77
N GLN A 33 -11.02 -20.59 -2.68
CA GLN A 33 -11.69 -20.68 -1.39
C GLN A 33 -11.43 -19.41 -0.57
N ARG A 34 -12.28 -19.17 0.41
CA ARG A 34 -12.14 -18.01 1.30
C ARG A 34 -10.76 -17.94 1.97
N THR A 35 -10.19 -19.10 2.30
CA THR A 35 -8.87 -19.20 2.94
C THR A 35 -7.71 -18.86 2.01
N ASP A 36 -7.94 -18.85 0.69
CA ASP A 36 -6.93 -18.52 -0.31
C ASP A 36 -6.75 -17.01 -0.51
N ILE A 37 -7.65 -16.22 0.04
CA ILE A 37 -7.71 -14.77 -0.19
C ILE A 37 -7.54 -14.02 1.12
N GLN A 38 -6.76 -12.94 1.06
CA GLN A 38 -6.48 -12.08 2.19
C GLN A 38 -6.83 -10.62 1.87
N ARG A 39 -7.14 -9.87 2.91
CA ARG A 39 -7.37 -8.43 2.77
C ARG A 39 -6.15 -7.74 2.16
N GLY A 40 -6.38 -6.84 1.24
CA GLY A 40 -5.33 -6.09 0.55
C GLY A 40 -4.92 -6.67 -0.79
N GLN A 41 -5.34 -7.88 -1.11
CA GLN A 41 -5.15 -8.43 -2.44
C GLN A 41 -6.03 -7.72 -3.46
N CYS A 42 -5.59 -7.68 -4.71
CA CYS A 42 -6.27 -7.00 -5.79
C CYS A 42 -6.71 -7.96 -6.89
N LEU A 43 -7.94 -7.78 -7.35
CA LEU A 43 -8.41 -8.40 -8.59
C LEU A 43 -8.04 -7.44 -9.73
N VAL A 44 -7.24 -7.93 -10.66
CA VAL A 44 -6.74 -7.10 -11.76
C VAL A 44 -6.78 -7.89 -13.07
N LYS A 45 -6.74 -7.17 -14.17
CA LYS A 45 -6.54 -7.78 -15.49
C LYS A 45 -5.21 -8.54 -15.47
N PRO A 46 -5.14 -9.77 -15.99
CA PRO A 46 -3.90 -10.54 -15.99
C PRO A 46 -2.72 -9.74 -16.55
N GLY A 47 -1.62 -9.72 -15.79
CA GLY A 47 -0.38 -9.04 -16.17
C GLY A 47 -0.37 -7.52 -15.97
N SER A 48 -1.45 -6.92 -15.49
CA SER A 48 -1.53 -5.45 -15.33
C SER A 48 -0.84 -4.92 -14.08
N VAL A 49 -0.86 -5.68 -12.99
CA VAL A 49 -0.23 -5.29 -11.72
C VAL A 49 0.51 -6.49 -11.14
N LYS A 50 1.68 -6.24 -10.57
CA LYS A 50 2.51 -7.27 -9.92
C LYS A 50 2.73 -6.91 -8.45
N CYS A 51 3.10 -7.92 -7.66
CA CYS A 51 3.48 -7.71 -6.26
C CYS A 51 4.96 -7.35 -6.16
N HIS A 52 5.27 -6.39 -5.31
CA HIS A 52 6.62 -5.89 -5.10
C HIS A 52 6.89 -5.66 -3.61
N LYS A 53 8.16 -5.75 -3.23
CA LYS A 53 8.60 -5.54 -1.84
C LYS A 53 9.44 -4.29 -1.67
N LYS A 54 10.21 -3.90 -2.68
CA LYS A 54 11.19 -2.83 -2.56
C LYS A 54 10.95 -1.76 -3.61
N PHE A 55 10.90 -0.54 -3.17
CA PHE A 55 10.62 0.61 -4.03
C PHE A 55 11.21 1.88 -3.44
N THR A 56 11.39 2.89 -4.29
CA THR A 56 11.63 4.26 -3.82
C THR A 56 10.31 5.01 -3.77
N ALA A 57 10.18 5.90 -2.82
CA ALA A 57 8.97 6.68 -2.64
C ALA A 57 9.27 8.13 -2.31
N GLN A 58 8.42 9.02 -2.79
CA GLN A 58 8.40 10.39 -2.33
C GLN A 58 7.42 10.50 -1.17
N VAL A 59 7.92 10.94 -0.03
CA VAL A 59 7.18 10.92 1.23
C VAL A 59 7.16 12.32 1.84
N TYR A 60 5.98 12.72 2.27
CA TYR A 60 5.79 13.89 3.13
C TYR A 60 5.56 13.43 4.56
N VAL A 61 6.36 13.93 5.49
CA VAL A 61 6.24 13.60 6.91
C VAL A 61 5.39 14.67 7.58
N LEU A 62 4.28 14.28 8.18
CA LEU A 62 3.35 15.20 8.82
C LEU A 62 4.01 15.90 10.01
N THR A 63 3.69 17.18 10.18
CA THR A 63 4.13 17.96 11.33
C THR A 63 3.33 17.55 12.59
N LYS A 64 3.82 17.95 13.74
CA LYS A 64 3.10 17.76 15.01
C LYS A 64 1.69 18.36 14.96
N ASP A 65 1.56 19.56 14.39
CA ASP A 65 0.27 20.26 14.30
C ASP A 65 -0.70 19.55 13.35
N GLU A 66 -0.19 18.79 12.39
CA GLU A 66 -0.99 17.94 11.50
C GLU A 66 -1.32 16.57 12.11
N GLY A 67 -0.93 16.33 13.34
CA GLY A 67 -1.14 15.06 14.03
C GLY A 67 -0.05 14.03 13.83
N GLY A 68 1.06 14.41 13.23
CA GLY A 68 2.21 13.55 12.97
C GLY A 68 3.17 13.43 14.15
N ARG A 69 4.39 13.06 13.83
CA ARG A 69 5.47 12.95 14.82
C ARG A 69 5.94 14.32 15.26
N HIS A 70 6.45 14.41 16.49
CA HIS A 70 7.12 15.61 17.00
C HIS A 70 8.65 15.43 17.10
N THR A 71 9.15 14.24 16.77
CA THR A 71 10.57 13.91 16.75
C THR A 71 10.97 13.39 15.37
N PRO A 72 12.24 13.57 14.95
CA PRO A 72 12.71 13.02 13.70
C PRO A 72 12.80 11.49 13.76
N PHE A 73 12.89 10.86 12.59
CA PHE A 73 13.24 9.44 12.51
C PHE A 73 14.52 9.24 11.70
N PHE A 74 15.14 8.09 11.91
CA PHE A 74 16.45 7.76 11.35
C PHE A 74 16.34 6.56 10.41
N ASN A 75 17.46 6.17 9.81
CA ASN A 75 17.53 4.93 9.04
C ASN A 75 17.03 3.74 9.86
N ASN A 76 16.45 2.78 9.16
CA ASN A 76 15.85 1.58 9.76
C ASN A 76 14.57 1.84 10.55
N TYR A 77 13.95 2.99 10.37
CA TYR A 77 12.61 3.26 10.88
C TYR A 77 11.63 2.24 10.31
N ARG A 78 10.81 1.63 11.15
CA ARG A 78 9.92 0.52 10.80
C ARG A 78 8.45 0.83 11.07
N PRO A 79 7.83 1.76 10.36
CA PRO A 79 6.41 2.03 10.50
C PRO A 79 5.58 1.03 9.70
N GLN A 80 4.26 1.20 9.77
CA GLN A 80 3.32 0.48 8.93
C GLN A 80 2.96 1.30 7.71
N PHE A 81 2.95 0.65 6.55
CA PHE A 81 2.57 1.24 5.27
C PHE A 81 1.19 0.74 4.88
N TYR A 82 0.29 1.66 4.64
CA TYR A 82 -1.09 1.33 4.26
C TYR A 82 -1.26 1.48 2.76
N PHE A 83 -1.37 0.34 2.08
CA PHE A 83 -1.65 0.25 0.66
C PHE A 83 -3.07 -0.24 0.48
N ARG A 84 -3.96 0.59 -0.06
CA ARG A 84 -5.39 0.25 -0.23
C ARG A 84 -6.01 -0.22 1.08
N THR A 85 -6.37 -1.49 1.19
CA THR A 85 -7.06 -2.06 2.36
C THR A 85 -6.15 -2.85 3.29
N THR A 86 -4.87 -2.95 2.98
CA THR A 86 -3.91 -3.69 3.81
C THR A 86 -2.85 -2.79 4.40
N ASP A 87 -2.28 -3.24 5.50
CA ASP A 87 -1.10 -2.64 6.10
C ASP A 87 0.04 -3.66 6.13
N VAL A 88 1.24 -3.17 5.95
CA VAL A 88 2.44 -3.99 5.99
C VAL A 88 3.59 -3.19 6.62
N THR A 89 4.36 -3.84 7.46
CA THR A 89 5.55 -3.22 8.04
C THR A 89 6.64 -3.12 6.97
N GLY A 90 7.30 -1.97 6.92
CA GLY A 90 8.42 -1.76 6.02
C GLY A 90 9.56 -1.04 6.71
N VAL A 91 10.74 -1.20 6.16
CA VAL A 91 11.96 -0.54 6.64
C VAL A 91 12.25 0.64 5.73
N CYS A 92 12.42 1.81 6.34
CA CYS A 92 12.79 3.03 5.63
C CYS A 92 14.30 3.19 5.58
N GLU A 93 14.81 3.45 4.39
CA GLU A 93 16.22 3.77 4.16
C GLU A 93 16.30 5.18 3.57
N LEU A 94 16.92 6.09 4.32
CA LEU A 94 17.07 7.47 3.88
C LEU A 94 18.14 7.59 2.80
N PRO A 95 18.08 8.65 1.97
CA PRO A 95 19.10 8.86 0.93
C PRO A 95 20.50 9.01 1.53
N ALA A 96 21.53 8.70 0.75
CA ALA A 96 22.91 8.90 1.13
C ALA A 96 23.15 10.36 1.53
N GLY A 97 23.82 10.58 2.67
CA GLY A 97 24.08 11.91 3.21
C GLY A 97 22.96 12.49 4.07
N THR A 98 21.83 11.79 4.17
CA THR A 98 20.72 12.17 5.06
C THR A 98 20.72 11.27 6.28
N GLU A 99 20.92 11.87 7.46
CA GLU A 99 20.99 11.13 8.71
C GLU A 99 19.62 10.95 9.37
N MET A 100 18.74 11.94 9.19
CA MET A 100 17.42 11.96 9.80
C MET A 100 16.40 12.64 8.91
N CYS A 101 15.13 12.34 9.14
CA CYS A 101 14.00 13.02 8.51
C CYS A 101 13.18 13.71 9.59
N MET A 102 13.00 15.02 9.43
CA MET A 102 12.26 15.85 10.37
C MET A 102 10.77 15.91 10.01
N PRO A 103 9.88 16.07 11.01
CA PRO A 103 8.48 16.38 10.71
C PRO A 103 8.36 17.62 9.81
N GLY A 104 7.55 17.52 8.77
CA GLY A 104 7.38 18.58 7.77
C GLY A 104 8.29 18.44 6.54
N ASP A 105 9.23 17.51 6.55
CA ASP A 105 10.11 17.28 5.43
C ASP A 105 9.44 16.51 4.29
N ASN A 106 9.84 16.84 3.07
CA ASN A 106 9.63 15.98 1.90
C ASN A 106 10.94 15.25 1.63
N VAL A 107 10.87 13.94 1.52
CA VAL A 107 12.07 13.12 1.31
C VAL A 107 11.78 12.00 0.33
N GLU A 108 12.77 11.68 -0.49
CA GLU A 108 12.76 10.47 -1.29
C GLU A 108 13.51 9.38 -0.53
N MET A 109 12.84 8.30 -0.23
CA MET A 109 13.42 7.21 0.54
C MET A 109 13.21 5.87 -0.14
N THR A 110 14.04 4.90 0.19
CA THR A 110 13.87 3.52 -0.21
C THR A 110 13.12 2.78 0.88
N VAL A 111 12.12 2.03 0.49
CA VAL A 111 11.29 1.23 1.42
C VAL A 111 11.37 -0.23 1.02
N GLU A 112 11.60 -1.09 2.00
CA GLU A 112 11.54 -2.54 1.84
C GLU A 112 10.47 -3.09 2.77
N LEU A 113 9.42 -3.66 2.17
CA LEU A 113 8.30 -4.26 2.89
C LEU A 113 8.64 -5.67 3.33
N ILE A 114 8.08 -6.11 4.46
CA ILE A 114 8.27 -7.49 4.93
C ILE A 114 7.51 -8.51 4.08
N HIS A 115 6.46 -8.09 3.39
CA HIS A 115 5.67 -8.92 2.48
C HIS A 115 5.44 -8.18 1.16
N PRO A 116 5.38 -8.91 0.03
CA PRO A 116 5.04 -8.29 -1.24
C PRO A 116 3.61 -7.74 -1.23
N VAL A 117 3.42 -6.60 -1.88
CA VAL A 117 2.11 -5.96 -2.03
C VAL A 117 1.93 -5.60 -3.49
N ALA A 118 0.71 -5.76 -3.99
CA ALA A 118 0.36 -5.34 -5.34
C ALA A 118 0.50 -3.82 -5.43
N MET A 119 1.40 -3.36 -6.29
CA MET A 119 1.66 -1.93 -6.47
C MET A 119 2.08 -1.59 -7.88
N GLU A 120 1.92 -0.33 -8.21
CA GLU A 120 2.36 0.26 -9.46
C GLU A 120 2.99 1.62 -9.19
N GLN A 121 3.75 2.12 -10.13
CA GLN A 121 4.32 3.46 -10.03
C GLN A 121 3.21 4.50 -9.89
N GLY A 122 3.38 5.42 -8.96
CA GLY A 122 2.38 6.45 -8.66
C GLY A 122 1.33 6.07 -7.61
N LEU A 123 1.31 4.82 -7.15
CA LEU A 123 0.38 4.40 -6.11
C LEU A 123 0.64 5.18 -4.82
N ARG A 124 -0.41 5.74 -4.24
CA ARG A 124 -0.35 6.45 -2.97
C ARG A 124 -0.49 5.50 -1.79
N PHE A 125 0.15 5.86 -0.70
CA PHE A 125 0.06 5.12 0.56
C PHE A 125 0.16 6.07 1.75
N ALA A 126 -0.29 5.59 2.90
CA ALA A 126 -0.12 6.29 4.17
C ALA A 126 0.91 5.55 5.03
N ILE A 127 1.61 6.31 5.87
CA ILE A 127 2.53 5.76 6.86
C ILE A 127 1.92 6.00 8.23
N ARG A 128 1.81 4.93 9.02
CA ARG A 128 1.21 5.00 10.35
C ARG A 128 2.12 4.38 11.41
N GLU A 129 2.05 4.95 12.58
CA GLU A 129 2.76 4.49 13.77
C GLU A 129 1.82 4.53 14.96
N GLY A 130 1.61 3.38 15.61
CA GLY A 130 0.73 3.30 16.76
C GLY A 130 -0.71 3.77 16.49
N GLY A 131 -1.26 3.48 15.30
CA GLY A 131 -2.61 3.88 14.94
C GLY A 131 -2.76 5.33 14.47
N ARG A 132 -1.68 6.08 14.41
CA ARG A 132 -1.67 7.49 14.00
C ARG A 132 -0.93 7.66 12.68
N THR A 133 -1.51 8.41 11.74
CA THR A 133 -0.86 8.73 10.48
C THR A 133 0.27 9.73 10.72
N VAL A 134 1.48 9.35 10.32
CA VAL A 134 2.69 10.18 10.49
C VAL A 134 3.25 10.66 9.17
N GLY A 135 2.77 10.13 8.06
CA GLY A 135 3.22 10.55 6.74
C GLY A 135 2.34 10.00 5.63
N SER A 136 2.58 10.49 4.45
CA SER A 136 1.97 10.00 3.23
C SER A 136 2.97 10.06 2.09
N GLY A 137 2.80 9.20 1.11
CA GLY A 137 3.71 9.15 -0.01
C GLY A 137 3.12 8.48 -1.22
N ARG A 138 3.94 8.40 -2.25
CA ARG A 138 3.60 7.66 -3.47
C ARG A 138 4.82 6.90 -3.96
N VAL A 139 4.58 5.77 -4.58
CA VAL A 139 5.62 4.95 -5.18
C VAL A 139 6.23 5.70 -6.36
N ALA A 140 7.52 5.98 -6.30
CA ALA A 140 8.25 6.66 -7.37
C ALA A 140 8.82 5.66 -8.36
N THR A 141 9.63 4.72 -7.88
CA THR A 141 10.27 3.70 -8.71
C THR A 141 10.22 2.36 -7.99
N ILE A 142 9.86 1.31 -8.71
CA ILE A 142 9.83 -0.06 -8.19
C ILE A 142 11.20 -0.70 -8.43
N ILE A 143 11.77 -1.31 -7.39
CA ILE A 143 13.08 -1.97 -7.43
C ILE A 143 12.91 -3.50 -7.51
N GLU A 144 12.07 -4.08 -6.65
CA GLU A 144 11.81 -5.53 -6.59
C GLU A 144 10.33 -5.84 -6.38
#